data_460e46d58ebfaeea0b07b35fd4f13ee4
#
_entry.id   460e46d58ebfaeea0b07b35fd4f13ee4
#
_cell.length_a   1.000
_cell.length_b   1.000
_cell.length_c   1.000
_cell.angle_alpha   90.00
_cell.angle_beta   90.00
_cell.angle_gamma   90.00
#
_symmetry.space_group_name_H-M   'P 1'
#
loop_
_entity.id
_entity.type
_entity.pdbx_description
1 polymer ?
#
loop_
_entity_poly.entity_id
_entity_poly.type
_entity_poly.pdbx_seq_one_letter_code
_entity_poly.pdbx_strand_id
1 'polypeptide(L)'
;MKINEIPTPFYIIYEDRLRRNLELINRVKREAGVNIIMAFKANALWRTFPIIKEYCTASTASSLNEMNLALDCLGNEVHSYCPAYTPLTINLYLDGSSHITFNSLNQW
;
A
#
# COMPACT_ATOMS: atom_id res chain seq x y z
N MET A 1 3.56 -10.42 -27.23
CA MET A 1 2.58 -9.34 -27.51
C MET A 1 3.36 -8.07 -27.80
N LYS A 2 3.11 -7.42 -28.93
CA LYS A 2 3.76 -6.16 -29.29
C LYS A 2 2.94 -4.99 -28.74
N ILE A 3 3.59 -3.90 -28.37
CA ILE A 3 2.91 -2.73 -27.77
C ILE A 3 1.83 -2.16 -28.69
N ASN A 4 2.05 -2.17 -29.99
CA ASN A 4 1.10 -1.68 -30.99
C ASN A 4 -0.14 -2.59 -31.20
N GLU A 5 -0.17 -3.76 -30.57
CA GLU A 5 -1.29 -4.70 -30.60
C GLU A 5 -2.22 -4.52 -29.38
N ILE A 6 -1.85 -3.65 -28.42
CA ILE A 6 -2.63 -3.40 -27.22
C ILE A 6 -3.66 -2.31 -27.49
N PRO A 7 -4.95 -2.53 -27.20
CA PRO A 7 -5.97 -1.49 -27.32
C PRO A 7 -5.67 -0.28 -26.43
N THR A 8 -5.76 0.91 -26.97
CA THR A 8 -5.59 2.16 -26.21
C THR A 8 -6.90 2.67 -25.61
N PRO A 9 -6.87 3.40 -24.45
CA PRO A 9 -5.68 3.77 -23.65
C PRO A 9 -5.22 2.64 -22.73
N PHE A 10 -3.91 2.59 -22.42
CA PHE A 10 -3.35 1.62 -21.47
C PHE A 10 -2.15 2.20 -20.70
N TYR A 11 -1.83 1.58 -19.55
CA TYR A 11 -0.60 1.80 -18.82
C TYR A 11 0.28 0.57 -18.94
N ILE A 12 1.60 0.77 -19.01
CA ILE A 12 2.58 -0.32 -19.03
C ILE A 12 3.44 -0.22 -17.78
N ILE A 13 3.57 -1.34 -17.07
CA ILE A 13 4.55 -1.51 -16.00
C ILE A 13 5.70 -2.37 -16.55
N TYR A 14 6.91 -1.85 -16.47
CA TYR A 14 8.12 -2.60 -16.77
C TYR A 14 8.60 -3.26 -15.47
N GLU A 15 8.48 -4.57 -15.38
CA GLU A 15 8.81 -5.33 -14.17
C GLU A 15 10.26 -5.12 -13.74
N ASP A 16 11.21 -5.13 -14.67
CA ASP A 16 12.63 -4.90 -14.39
C ASP A 16 12.91 -3.53 -13.77
N ARG A 17 12.18 -2.50 -14.19
CA ARG A 17 12.26 -1.16 -13.59
C ARG A 17 11.61 -1.10 -12.21
N LEU A 18 10.47 -1.76 -12.05
CA LEU A 18 9.80 -1.87 -10.75
C LEU A 18 10.73 -2.55 -9.74
N ARG A 19 11.33 -3.68 -10.09
CA ARG A 19 12.27 -4.41 -9.22
C ARG A 19 13.49 -3.56 -8.85
N ARG A 20 14.11 -2.87 -9.79
CA ARG A 20 15.24 -1.96 -9.50
C ARG A 20 14.86 -0.84 -8.53
N ASN A 21 13.67 -0.27 -8.67
CA ASN A 21 13.18 0.75 -7.74
C ASN A 21 12.95 0.16 -6.34
N LEU A 22 12.36 -1.04 -6.25
CA LEU A 22 12.12 -1.72 -4.99
C LEU A 22 13.43 -2.13 -4.29
N GLU A 23 14.44 -2.57 -5.03
CA GLU A 23 15.78 -2.85 -4.52
C GLU A 23 16.43 -1.59 -3.94
N LEU A 24 16.29 -0.44 -4.62
CA LEU A 24 16.78 0.84 -4.11
C LEU A 24 16.08 1.22 -2.80
N ILE A 25 14.75 1.11 -2.75
CA ILE A 25 13.97 1.38 -1.54
C ILE A 25 14.40 0.44 -0.40
N ASN A 26 14.58 -0.84 -0.68
CA ASN A 26 15.01 -1.82 0.31
C ASN A 26 16.43 -1.56 0.83
N ARG A 27 17.33 -1.08 -0.04
CA ARG A 27 18.66 -0.64 0.37
C ARG A 27 18.57 0.55 1.34
N VAL A 28 17.81 1.59 0.99
CA VAL A 28 17.60 2.77 1.87
C VAL A 28 17.01 2.34 3.21
N LYS A 29 15.99 1.46 3.20
CA LYS A 29 15.39 0.90 4.42
C LYS A 29 16.45 0.28 5.34
N ARG A 30 17.34 -0.54 4.79
CA ARG A 30 18.41 -1.21 5.57
C ARG A 30 19.46 -0.24 6.08
N GLU A 31 19.93 0.66 5.21
CA GLU A 31 21.01 1.61 5.54
C GLU A 31 20.56 2.64 6.57
N ALA A 32 19.31 3.08 6.50
CA ALA A 32 18.73 4.05 7.45
C ALA A 32 18.17 3.40 8.73
N GLY A 33 18.00 2.08 8.77
CA GLY A 33 17.42 1.38 9.91
C GLY A 33 15.95 1.73 10.14
N VAL A 34 15.18 2.03 9.07
CA VAL A 34 13.76 2.42 9.14
C VAL A 34 12.87 1.44 8.39
N ASN A 35 11.59 1.41 8.73
CA ASN A 35 10.58 0.75 7.93
C ASN A 35 10.02 1.72 6.88
N ILE A 36 9.97 1.26 5.63
CA ILE A 36 9.30 1.96 4.54
C ILE A 36 8.05 1.15 4.20
N ILE A 37 6.90 1.81 4.21
CA ILE A 37 5.61 1.20 3.96
C ILE A 37 5.01 1.74 2.66
N MET A 38 4.25 0.91 1.97
CA MET A 38 3.64 1.27 0.69
C MET A 38 2.36 2.09 0.91
N ALA A 39 2.24 3.24 0.23
CA ALA A 39 1.02 4.04 0.25
C ALA A 39 0.13 3.70 -0.95
N PHE A 40 -1.06 3.17 -0.71
CA PHE A 40 -1.97 2.76 -1.78
C PHE A 40 -2.51 3.94 -2.61
N LYS A 41 -2.67 5.11 -2.01
CA LYS A 41 -2.97 6.33 -2.76
C LYS A 41 -1.93 6.67 -3.85
N ALA A 42 -0.69 6.18 -3.71
CA ALA A 42 0.36 6.33 -4.72
C ALA A 42 0.34 5.19 -5.75
N ASN A 43 0.04 3.98 -5.31
CA ASN A 43 -0.04 2.81 -6.18
C ASN A 43 -0.95 1.74 -5.57
N ALA A 44 -2.16 1.57 -6.11
CA ALA A 44 -3.09 0.51 -5.76
C ALA A 44 -3.20 -0.56 -6.87
N LEU A 45 -2.21 -0.67 -7.76
CA LEU A 45 -2.19 -1.66 -8.82
C LEU A 45 -1.85 -3.05 -8.24
N TRP A 46 -2.86 -3.72 -7.71
CA TRP A 46 -2.74 -5.00 -7.00
C TRP A 46 -2.01 -6.11 -7.79
N ARG A 47 -2.04 -6.07 -9.12
CA ARG A 47 -1.29 -7.01 -9.98
C ARG A 47 0.24 -6.90 -9.82
N THR A 48 0.76 -5.79 -9.29
CA THR A 48 2.19 -5.62 -8.97
C THR A 48 2.54 -6.08 -7.55
N PHE A 49 1.56 -6.34 -6.70
CA PHE A 49 1.78 -6.69 -5.30
C PHE A 49 2.57 -7.99 -5.08
N PRO A 50 2.44 -9.03 -5.89
CA PRO A 50 3.31 -10.20 -5.77
C PRO A 50 4.81 -9.86 -5.85
N ILE A 51 5.18 -8.89 -6.70
CA ILE A 51 6.56 -8.40 -6.81
C ILE A 51 6.91 -7.51 -5.62
N ILE A 52 5.99 -6.60 -5.24
CA ILE A 52 6.21 -5.66 -4.13
C ILE A 52 6.38 -6.41 -2.80
N LYS A 53 5.65 -7.50 -2.58
CA LYS A 53 5.74 -8.35 -1.38
C LYS A 53 7.15 -8.88 -1.11
N GLU A 54 7.96 -9.07 -2.12
CA GLU A 54 9.33 -9.52 -1.98
C GLU A 54 10.20 -8.49 -1.21
N TYR A 55 9.77 -7.22 -1.17
CA TYR A 55 10.52 -6.10 -0.60
C TYR A 55 9.79 -5.39 0.55
N CYS A 56 8.47 -5.34 0.50
CA CYS A 56 7.64 -4.60 1.44
C CYS A 56 6.29 -5.30 1.64
N THR A 57 5.94 -5.62 2.88
CA THR A 57 4.67 -6.25 3.26
C THR A 57 3.76 -5.32 4.06
N ALA A 58 4.27 -4.17 4.48
CA ALA A 58 3.53 -3.16 5.22
C ALA A 58 2.97 -2.08 4.30
N SER A 59 1.82 -1.54 4.66
CA SER A 59 1.13 -0.54 3.85
C SER A 59 0.45 0.55 4.69
N THR A 60 0.13 1.68 4.05
CA THR A 60 -0.81 2.66 4.60
C THR A 60 -2.07 2.69 3.77
N ALA A 61 -3.21 2.59 4.45
CA ALA A 61 -4.55 2.61 3.88
C ALA A 61 -5.31 3.87 4.30
N SER A 62 -5.91 4.56 3.33
CA SER A 62 -6.69 5.78 3.57
C SER A 62 -8.19 5.56 3.48
N SER A 63 -8.63 4.33 3.25
CA SER A 63 -10.03 3.90 3.22
C SER A 63 -10.14 2.43 3.62
N LEU A 64 -11.35 1.99 3.97
CA LEU A 64 -11.63 0.57 4.22
C LEU A 64 -11.35 -0.29 2.99
N ASN A 65 -11.58 0.21 1.78
CA ASN A 65 -11.28 -0.52 0.56
C ASN A 65 -9.77 -0.74 0.39
N GLU A 66 -8.95 0.27 0.69
CA GLU A 66 -7.49 0.14 0.67
C GLU A 66 -7.00 -0.81 1.77
N MET A 67 -7.60 -0.76 2.97
CA MET A 67 -7.29 -1.68 4.06
C MET A 67 -7.59 -3.13 3.67
N ASN A 68 -8.78 -3.40 3.13
CA ASN A 68 -9.14 -4.72 2.65
C ASN A 68 -8.21 -5.20 1.52
N LEU A 69 -7.88 -4.31 0.57
CA LEU A 69 -6.92 -4.62 -0.49
C LEU A 69 -5.54 -4.99 0.06
N ALA A 70 -5.10 -4.31 1.14
CA ALA A 70 -3.86 -4.66 1.81
C ALA A 70 -3.90 -6.07 2.40
N LEU A 71 -4.93 -6.35 3.19
CA LEU A 71 -5.12 -7.65 3.86
C LEU A 71 -5.21 -8.79 2.85
N ASP A 72 -5.94 -8.59 1.75
CA ASP A 72 -6.15 -9.62 0.73
C ASP A 72 -4.91 -9.86 -0.13
N CYS A 73 -4.15 -8.81 -0.46
CA CYS A 73 -3.18 -8.89 -1.54
C CYS A 73 -1.73 -8.57 -1.16
N LEU A 74 -1.48 -7.82 -0.09
CA LEU A 74 -0.13 -7.38 0.26
C LEU A 74 0.39 -7.99 1.57
N GLY A 75 -0.26 -7.73 2.71
CA GLY A 75 0.15 -8.21 4.01
C GLY A 75 -0.68 -7.63 5.14
N ASN A 76 -0.46 -8.13 6.36
CA ASN A 76 -1.29 -7.82 7.52
C ASN A 76 -0.80 -6.60 8.32
N GLU A 77 0.34 -6.00 7.96
CA GLU A 77 0.83 -4.79 8.60
C GLU A 77 0.23 -3.57 7.89
N VAL A 78 -0.97 -3.18 8.33
CA VAL A 78 -1.72 -2.07 7.74
C VAL A 78 -1.73 -0.89 8.69
N HIS A 79 -1.26 0.26 8.23
CA HIS A 79 -1.32 1.54 8.93
C HIS A 79 -2.48 2.36 8.36
N SER A 80 -3.57 2.46 9.09
CA SER A 80 -4.72 3.22 8.63
C SER A 80 -4.63 4.69 9.01
N TYR A 81 -4.85 5.55 8.02
CA TYR A 81 -4.96 6.98 8.16
C TYR A 81 -6.12 7.49 7.32
N CYS A 82 -7.25 7.75 7.97
CA CYS A 82 -8.45 8.26 7.34
C CYS A 82 -8.70 9.71 7.77
N PRO A 83 -9.17 10.60 6.90
CA PRO A 83 -9.51 11.98 7.27
C PRO A 83 -10.52 12.08 8.41
N ALA A 84 -11.48 11.18 8.46
CA ALA A 84 -12.45 11.06 9.54
C ALA A 84 -12.85 9.61 9.76
N TYR A 85 -12.83 9.18 11.02
CA TYR A 85 -13.41 7.92 11.45
C TYR A 85 -14.84 8.19 11.97
N THR A 86 -15.78 7.34 11.59
CA THR A 86 -17.18 7.42 12.04
C THR A 86 -17.48 6.29 13.02
N PRO A 87 -18.51 6.44 13.88
CA PRO A 87 -18.91 5.35 14.77
C PRO A 87 -19.25 4.04 14.06
N LEU A 88 -19.65 4.11 12.77
CA LEU A 88 -19.96 2.95 11.95
C LEU A 88 -18.71 2.24 11.39
N THR A 89 -17.61 2.96 11.23
CA THR A 89 -16.42 2.45 10.53
C THR A 89 -15.22 2.23 11.43
N ILE A 90 -15.14 2.89 12.58
CA ILE A 90 -13.95 2.84 13.44
C ILE A 90 -13.59 1.42 13.86
N ASN A 91 -14.57 0.61 14.25
CA ASN A 91 -14.31 -0.77 14.67
C ASN A 91 -13.72 -1.62 13.55
N LEU A 92 -14.17 -1.41 12.31
CA LEU A 92 -13.61 -2.11 11.15
C LEU A 92 -12.13 -1.75 10.92
N TYR A 93 -11.75 -0.48 11.15
CA TYR A 93 -10.35 -0.08 11.09
C TYR A 93 -9.53 -0.64 12.25
N LEU A 94 -10.10 -0.68 13.46
CA LEU A 94 -9.44 -1.25 14.63
C LEU A 94 -9.14 -2.74 14.42
N ASP A 95 -10.09 -3.48 13.88
CA ASP A 95 -9.96 -4.92 13.64
C ASP A 95 -8.98 -5.24 12.51
N GLY A 96 -8.92 -4.39 11.47
CA GLY A 96 -8.11 -4.64 10.27
C GLY A 96 -6.75 -3.94 10.23
N SER A 97 -6.41 -3.11 11.23
CA SER A 97 -5.17 -2.32 11.19
C SER A 97 -4.23 -2.70 12.33
N SER A 98 -2.94 -2.76 12.02
CA SER A 98 -1.88 -2.85 13.04
C SER A 98 -1.60 -1.49 13.70
N HIS A 99 -1.85 -0.40 12.98
CA HIS A 99 -1.67 0.97 13.46
C HIS A 99 -2.79 1.87 12.94
N ILE A 100 -3.26 2.79 13.79
CA ILE A 100 -4.23 3.81 13.41
C ILE A 100 -3.68 5.19 13.76
N THR A 101 -3.78 6.11 12.81
CA THR A 101 -3.41 7.51 13.00
C THR A 101 -4.68 8.35 13.05
N PHE A 102 -4.84 9.11 14.12
CA PHE A 102 -5.93 10.07 14.29
C PHE A 102 -5.48 11.48 13.90
N ASN A 103 -6.41 12.28 13.35
CA ASN A 103 -6.13 13.66 12.95
C ASN A 103 -6.23 14.66 14.11
N SER A 104 -6.88 14.29 15.19
CA SER A 104 -7.06 15.13 16.37
C SER A 104 -7.35 14.29 17.62
N LEU A 105 -7.16 14.89 18.79
CA LEU A 105 -7.52 14.28 20.07
C LEU A 105 -9.03 14.00 20.18
N ASN A 106 -9.86 14.78 19.50
CA ASN A 106 -11.31 14.57 19.52
C ASN A 106 -11.77 13.35 18.70
N GLN A 107 -10.92 12.85 17.81
CA GLN A 107 -11.18 11.60 17.07
C GLN A 107 -10.75 10.35 17.83
N TRP A 108 -9.80 10.52 18.72
CA TRP A 108 -9.31 9.46 19.59
C TRP A 108 -10.23 9.29 20.81
#